data_c707d5b571f38a5e9afb141fd0e16025
#
_entry.id   c707d5b571f38a5e9afb141fd0e16025
#
_cell.length_a   1.000
_cell.length_b   1.000
_cell.length_c   1.000
_cell.angle_alpha   90.00
_cell.angle_beta   90.00
_cell.angle_gamma   90.00
#
_symmetry.space_group_name_H-M   'P 1'
#
loop_
_entity.id
_entity.type
_entity.pdbx_description
1 polymer ?
#
loop_
_entity_poly.entity_id
_entity_poly.type
_entity_poly.pdbx_seq_one_letter_code
_entity_poly.pdbx_strand_id
1 'polypeptide(L)'
;MLCKQVADLFQEYTQSGGVRPFGIGLIVAGYDEIEGPQIFQIEASGTYYSWKATALGRGGSTAKQFLEKRYTDDLDIEDAIHTAILTLKDSFEGELTDKNIEIGVIRTSDPKKEFKVLTASEIRDYLREVE
;
A
#
# COMPACT_ATOMS: atom_id res chain seq x y z
N MET A 1 15.35 11.08 -4.25
CA MET A 1 14.12 10.32 -4.13
C MET A 1 14.25 9.22 -3.09
N LEU A 2 13.29 9.17 -2.19
CA LEU A 2 13.30 8.22 -1.06
C LEU A 2 13.34 6.76 -1.53
N CYS A 3 12.49 6.39 -2.48
CA CYS A 3 12.41 5.00 -2.95
C CYS A 3 13.71 4.51 -3.55
N LYS A 4 14.38 5.37 -4.33
CA LYS A 4 15.69 5.03 -4.89
C LYS A 4 16.73 4.85 -3.80
N GLN A 5 16.75 5.73 -2.80
CA GLN A 5 17.70 5.65 -1.69
C GLN A 5 17.51 4.38 -0.88
N VAL A 6 16.27 4.01 -0.58
CA VAL A 6 15.97 2.78 0.15
C VAL A 6 16.30 1.56 -0.70
N ALA A 7 15.97 1.58 -1.99
CA ALA A 7 16.29 0.49 -2.91
C ALA A 7 17.80 0.30 -3.06
N ASP A 8 18.55 1.39 -3.14
CA ASP A 8 20.02 1.35 -3.21
C ASP A 8 20.61 0.73 -1.95
N LEU A 9 20.04 1.06 -0.78
CA LEU A 9 20.46 0.48 0.49
C LEU A 9 20.19 -1.03 0.52
N PHE A 10 19.03 -1.47 0.06
CA PHE A 10 18.69 -2.89 -0.06
C PHE A 10 19.66 -3.61 -0.97
N GLN A 11 19.98 -3.02 -2.12
CA GLN A 11 20.91 -3.58 -3.08
C GLN A 11 22.31 -3.68 -2.50
N GLU A 12 22.77 -2.67 -1.75
CA GLU A 12 24.04 -2.69 -1.07
C GLU A 12 24.15 -3.87 -0.12
N TYR A 13 23.10 -4.15 0.66
CA TYR A 13 23.08 -5.30 1.56
C TYR A 13 23.09 -6.64 0.83
N THR A 14 22.57 -6.71 -0.39
CA THR A 14 22.60 -7.96 -1.18
C THR A 14 23.93 -8.17 -1.88
N GLN A 15 24.65 -7.10 -2.22
CA GLN A 15 25.89 -7.18 -2.99
C GLN A 15 27.15 -7.18 -2.14
N SER A 16 27.11 -6.60 -0.95
CA SER A 16 28.28 -6.52 -0.07
C SER A 16 28.51 -7.86 0.62
N GLY A 17 29.71 -8.43 0.41
CA GLY A 17 30.09 -9.69 1.04
C GLY A 17 30.02 -9.59 2.57
N GLY A 18 29.35 -10.53 3.21
CA GLY A 18 29.20 -10.56 4.66
C GLY A 18 28.10 -9.69 5.21
N VAL A 19 27.40 -8.89 4.39
CA VAL A 19 26.25 -8.09 4.80
C VAL A 19 24.98 -8.85 4.45
N ARG A 20 24.06 -8.96 5.39
CA ARG A 20 22.77 -9.62 5.16
C ARG A 20 21.83 -8.70 4.39
N PRO A 21 21.12 -9.19 3.37
CA PRO A 21 20.06 -8.41 2.76
C PRO A 21 18.92 -8.20 3.74
N PHE A 22 18.15 -7.12 3.56
CA PHE A 22 16.92 -6.93 4.31
C PHE A 22 15.93 -8.06 3.97
N GLY A 23 15.37 -8.70 4.99
CA GLY A 23 14.39 -9.78 4.82
C GLY A 23 12.97 -9.29 4.61
N ILE A 24 12.78 -8.02 4.23
CA ILE A 24 11.48 -7.40 4.13
C ILE A 24 11.29 -6.74 2.77
N GLY A 25 10.03 -6.63 2.37
CA GLY A 25 9.61 -5.74 1.29
C GLY A 25 8.92 -4.53 1.89
N LEU A 26 8.90 -3.44 1.14
CA LEU A 26 8.26 -2.19 1.56
C LEU A 26 7.30 -1.70 0.49
N ILE A 27 6.20 -1.12 0.92
CA ILE A 27 5.34 -0.30 0.07
C ILE A 27 5.48 1.13 0.57
N VAL A 28 5.85 2.04 -0.35
CA VAL A 28 5.97 3.46 -0.05
C VAL A 28 4.92 4.20 -0.87
N ALA A 29 4.06 4.93 -0.19
CA ALA A 29 3.03 5.74 -0.83
C ALA A 29 3.30 7.21 -0.57
N GLY A 30 3.07 8.04 -1.56
CA GLY A 30 3.28 9.48 -1.43
C GLY A 30 2.62 10.26 -2.55
N TYR A 31 2.76 11.56 -2.49
CA TYR A 31 2.25 12.48 -3.49
C TYR A 31 3.40 13.32 -4.04
N ASP A 32 3.54 13.32 -5.36
CA ASP A 32 4.46 14.18 -6.09
C ASP A 32 3.65 15.27 -6.79
N GLU A 33 4.09 16.53 -6.67
CA GLU A 33 3.37 17.65 -7.26
C GLU A 33 3.30 17.59 -8.79
N ILE A 34 4.27 16.93 -9.42
CA ILE A 34 4.32 16.80 -10.87
C ILE A 34 3.56 15.55 -11.34
N GLU A 35 3.84 14.41 -10.72
CA GLU A 35 3.31 13.11 -11.15
C GLU A 35 2.05 12.66 -10.41
N GLY A 36 1.71 13.33 -9.32
CA GLY A 36 0.52 13.01 -8.53
C GLY A 36 0.75 11.91 -7.50
N PRO A 37 -0.30 11.20 -7.10
CA PRO A 37 -0.16 10.13 -6.11
C PRO A 37 0.60 8.95 -6.71
N GLN A 38 1.51 8.38 -5.91
CA GLN A 38 2.37 7.29 -6.35
C GLN A 38 2.49 6.23 -5.27
N ILE A 39 2.59 4.97 -5.70
CA ILE A 39 2.90 3.83 -4.85
C ILE A 39 4.10 3.12 -5.44
N PHE A 40 5.11 2.89 -4.61
CA PHE A 40 6.29 2.11 -5.00
C PHE A 40 6.39 0.87 -4.11
N GLN A 41 6.73 -0.24 -4.73
CA GLN A 41 7.08 -1.47 -4.02
C GLN A 41 8.57 -1.69 -4.11
N ILE A 42 9.23 -1.82 -2.97
CA ILE A 42 10.68 -2.05 -2.87
C ILE A 42 10.88 -3.48 -2.37
N GLU A 43 11.55 -4.29 -3.16
CA GLU A 43 11.85 -5.67 -2.81
C GLU A 43 13.14 -5.77 -2.01
N ALA A 44 13.29 -6.87 -1.25
CA ALA A 44 14.48 -7.10 -0.44
C ALA A 44 15.77 -7.12 -1.26
N SER A 45 15.69 -7.44 -2.55
CA SER A 45 16.83 -7.42 -3.47
C SER A 45 17.33 -6.02 -3.86
N GLY A 46 16.59 -4.97 -3.48
CA GLY A 46 16.89 -3.59 -3.88
C GLY A 46 16.19 -3.15 -5.15
N THR A 47 15.41 -4.01 -5.76
CA THR A 47 14.61 -3.68 -6.94
C THR A 47 13.35 -2.92 -6.50
N TYR A 48 12.97 -1.88 -7.25
CA TYR A 48 11.74 -1.15 -6.95
C TYR A 48 10.95 -0.83 -8.20
N TYR A 49 9.63 -0.80 -8.05
CA TYR A 49 8.69 -0.56 -9.14
C TYR A 49 7.57 0.35 -8.70
N SER A 50 7.08 1.17 -9.64
CA SER A 50 5.88 1.96 -9.46
C SER A 50 4.65 1.10 -9.77
N TRP A 51 3.60 1.25 -8.97
CA TRP A 51 2.36 0.49 -9.10
C TRP A 51 1.15 1.41 -8.99
N LYS A 52 0.08 1.05 -9.66
CA LYS A 52 -1.23 1.68 -9.45
C LYS A 52 -1.93 1.09 -8.23
N ALA A 53 -1.72 -0.20 -7.98
CA ALA A 53 -2.18 -0.90 -6.79
C ALA A 53 -1.28 -2.10 -6.58
N THR A 54 -1.00 -2.44 -5.34
CA THR A 54 -0.15 -3.60 -5.03
C THR A 54 -0.44 -4.13 -3.64
N ALA A 55 0.12 -5.29 -3.33
CA ALA A 55 -0.03 -5.94 -2.03
C ALA A 55 1.24 -6.70 -1.68
N LEU A 56 1.54 -6.79 -0.40
CA LEU A 56 2.67 -7.53 0.14
C LEU A 56 2.22 -8.40 1.31
N GLY A 57 3.02 -9.39 1.62
CA GLY A 57 2.85 -10.22 2.79
C GLY A 57 2.03 -11.46 2.52
N ARG A 58 1.50 -12.06 3.61
CA ARG A 58 0.69 -13.27 3.52
C ARG A 58 -0.57 -12.95 2.71
N GLY A 59 -0.88 -13.80 1.74
CA GLY A 59 -2.03 -13.58 0.86
C GLY A 59 -1.83 -12.48 -0.18
N GLY A 60 -0.62 -11.92 -0.30
CA GLY A 60 -0.32 -10.85 -1.24
C GLY A 60 -0.60 -11.21 -2.70
N SER A 61 -0.32 -12.45 -3.08
CA SER A 61 -0.60 -12.94 -4.44
C SER A 61 -2.11 -12.92 -4.74
N THR A 62 -2.92 -13.42 -3.83
CA THR A 62 -4.39 -13.40 -3.96
C THR A 62 -4.90 -11.97 -3.98
N ALA A 63 -4.36 -11.11 -3.12
CA ALA A 63 -4.74 -9.71 -3.06
C ALA A 63 -4.41 -8.98 -4.37
N LYS A 64 -3.26 -9.24 -4.97
CA LYS A 64 -2.89 -8.65 -6.27
C LYS A 64 -3.86 -9.07 -7.38
N GLN A 65 -4.25 -10.34 -7.40
CA GLN A 65 -5.22 -10.84 -8.38
C GLN A 65 -6.58 -10.16 -8.21
N PHE A 66 -7.01 -9.96 -6.98
CA PHE A 66 -8.25 -9.25 -6.69
C PHE A 66 -8.18 -7.79 -7.15
N LEU A 67 -7.06 -7.12 -6.88
CA LEU A 67 -6.84 -5.73 -7.29
C LEU A 67 -6.82 -5.58 -8.81
N GLU A 68 -6.24 -6.53 -9.54
CA GLU A 68 -6.25 -6.51 -11.01
C GLU A 68 -7.66 -6.51 -11.58
N LYS A 69 -8.59 -7.21 -10.94
CA LYS A 69 -9.98 -7.29 -11.38
C LYS A 69 -10.81 -6.08 -10.98
N ARG A 70 -10.44 -5.41 -9.91
CA ARG A 70 -11.25 -4.33 -9.32
C ARG A 70 -10.73 -2.93 -9.58
N TYR A 71 -9.43 -2.79 -9.84
CA TYR A 71 -8.84 -1.48 -10.03
C TYR A 71 -9.24 -0.88 -11.38
N THR A 72 -9.62 0.40 -11.36
CA THR A 72 -9.81 1.22 -12.55
C THR A 72 -9.16 2.57 -12.32
N ASP A 73 -8.77 3.26 -13.39
CA ASP A 73 -8.08 4.56 -13.28
C ASP A 73 -8.99 5.69 -12.81
N ASP A 74 -10.30 5.50 -12.82
CA ASP A 74 -11.28 6.51 -12.47
C ASP A 74 -11.86 6.34 -11.05
N LEU A 75 -11.26 5.51 -10.21
CA LEU A 75 -11.66 5.35 -8.81
C LEU A 75 -11.47 6.66 -8.05
N ASP A 76 -12.52 7.10 -7.35
CA ASP A 76 -12.36 8.19 -6.39
C ASP A 76 -11.81 7.64 -5.07
N ILE A 77 -11.53 8.52 -4.11
CA ILE A 77 -10.89 8.10 -2.85
C ILE A 77 -11.80 7.15 -2.05
N GLU A 78 -13.09 7.36 -2.05
CA GLU A 78 -14.02 6.50 -1.33
C GLU A 78 -14.06 5.10 -1.95
N ASP A 79 -14.12 5.02 -3.26
CA ASP A 79 -14.09 3.75 -3.98
C ASP A 79 -12.75 3.04 -3.80
N ALA A 80 -11.65 3.78 -3.77
CA ALA A 80 -10.32 3.22 -3.54
C ALA A 80 -10.22 2.61 -2.13
N ILE A 81 -10.75 3.28 -1.11
CA ILE A 81 -10.76 2.77 0.25
C ILE A 81 -11.62 1.49 0.33
N HIS A 82 -12.81 1.51 -0.27
CA HIS A 82 -13.67 0.33 -0.33
C HIS A 82 -13.00 -0.85 -1.03
N THR A 83 -12.33 -0.59 -2.14
CA THR A 83 -11.60 -1.62 -2.89
C THR A 83 -10.46 -2.20 -2.06
N ALA A 84 -9.71 -1.37 -1.34
CA ALA A 84 -8.64 -1.83 -0.47
C ALA A 84 -9.16 -2.73 0.66
N ILE A 85 -10.27 -2.35 1.28
CA ILE A 85 -10.90 -3.15 2.35
C ILE A 85 -11.42 -4.47 1.80
N LEU A 86 -12.08 -4.46 0.66
CA LEU A 86 -12.57 -5.69 0.02
C LEU A 86 -11.42 -6.62 -0.35
N THR A 87 -10.29 -6.06 -0.79
CA THR A 87 -9.09 -6.83 -1.09
C THR A 87 -8.55 -7.55 0.14
N LEU A 88 -8.46 -6.84 1.26
CA LEU A 88 -8.05 -7.44 2.54
C LEU A 88 -9.03 -8.51 2.99
N LYS A 89 -10.33 -8.24 2.85
CA LYS A 89 -11.38 -9.16 3.25
C LYS A 89 -11.32 -10.46 2.45
N ASP A 90 -11.03 -10.37 1.16
CA ASP A 90 -10.90 -11.54 0.28
C ASP A 90 -9.67 -12.39 0.61
N SER A 91 -8.59 -11.76 1.04
CA SER A 91 -7.31 -12.43 1.28
C SER A 91 -7.04 -12.80 2.75
N PHE A 92 -7.86 -12.31 3.68
CA PHE A 92 -7.66 -12.50 5.11
C PHE A 92 -8.61 -13.57 5.66
N GLU A 93 -8.04 -14.52 6.39
CA GLU A 93 -8.83 -15.54 7.08
C GLU A 93 -9.30 -14.98 8.42
N GLY A 94 -10.58 -14.73 8.54
CA GLY A 94 -11.18 -14.18 9.74
C GLY A 94 -11.96 -12.90 9.46
N GLU A 95 -12.39 -12.26 10.53
CA GLU A 95 -13.19 -11.04 10.45
C GLU A 95 -12.29 -9.80 10.54
N LEU A 96 -12.49 -8.84 9.63
CA LEU A 96 -11.82 -7.54 9.71
C LEU A 96 -12.55 -6.65 10.71
N THR A 97 -11.78 -6.08 11.61
CA THR A 97 -12.30 -5.14 12.62
C THR A 97 -11.41 -3.90 12.65
N ASP A 98 -11.90 -2.84 13.28
CA ASP A 98 -11.12 -1.62 13.50
C ASP A 98 -9.88 -1.83 14.40
N LYS A 99 -9.78 -3.01 15.03
CA LYS A 99 -8.65 -3.34 15.90
C LYS A 99 -7.53 -4.09 15.18
N ASN A 100 -7.82 -4.73 14.05
CA ASN A 100 -6.83 -5.55 13.34
C ASN A 100 -6.43 -4.99 11.99
N ILE A 101 -6.95 -3.84 11.58
CA ILE A 101 -6.53 -3.14 10.37
C ILE A 101 -6.20 -1.68 10.68
N GLU A 102 -5.33 -1.12 9.86
CA GLU A 102 -5.01 0.30 9.87
C GLU A 102 -5.15 0.81 8.45
N ILE A 103 -5.62 2.05 8.30
CA ILE A 103 -5.79 2.66 6.98
C ILE A 103 -5.14 4.03 6.99
N GLY A 104 -4.22 4.24 6.06
CA GLY A 104 -3.61 5.54 5.82
C GLY A 104 -4.06 6.09 4.46
N VAL A 105 -4.32 7.38 4.39
CA VAL A 105 -4.89 8.03 3.21
C VAL A 105 -4.17 9.35 2.94
N ILE A 106 -3.91 9.61 1.65
CA ILE A 106 -3.53 10.94 1.16
C ILE A 106 -4.63 11.38 0.21
N ARG A 107 -5.37 12.42 0.58
CA ARG A 107 -6.44 12.96 -0.28
C ARG A 107 -5.86 14.01 -1.20
N THR A 108 -5.96 13.81 -2.51
CA THR A 108 -5.45 14.76 -3.49
C THR A 108 -6.26 16.05 -3.53
N SER A 109 -7.48 16.03 -3.03
CA SER A 109 -8.32 17.23 -2.88
C SER A 109 -7.92 18.10 -1.71
N ASP A 110 -7.16 17.59 -0.75
CA ASP A 110 -6.63 18.34 0.38
C ASP A 110 -5.49 19.25 -0.12
N PRO A 111 -5.55 20.58 0.11
CA PRO A 111 -4.45 21.46 -0.31
C PRO A 111 -3.09 21.09 0.28
N LYS A 112 -3.05 20.53 1.47
CA LYS A 112 -1.82 20.11 2.13
C LYS A 112 -1.34 18.73 1.69
N LYS A 113 -2.24 17.90 1.14
CA LYS A 113 -1.95 16.53 0.72
C LYS A 113 -1.20 15.72 1.78
N GLU A 114 -1.62 15.89 3.04
CA GLU A 114 -1.02 15.20 4.16
C GLU A 114 -1.45 13.75 4.24
N PHE A 115 -0.51 12.89 4.62
CA PHE A 115 -0.82 11.51 4.99
C PHE A 115 -1.56 11.51 6.32
N LYS A 116 -2.74 10.88 6.33
CA LYS A 116 -3.56 10.77 7.54
C LYS A 116 -3.90 9.31 7.81
N VAL A 117 -3.76 8.92 9.06
CA VAL A 117 -4.22 7.59 9.51
C VAL A 117 -5.65 7.74 10.00
N LEU A 118 -6.55 6.90 9.49
CA LEU A 118 -7.95 6.94 9.88
C LEU A 118 -8.13 6.52 11.33
N THR A 119 -9.10 7.15 12.00
CA THR A 119 -9.47 6.76 13.36
C THR A 119 -10.22 5.43 13.37
N ALA A 120 -10.30 4.79 14.53
CA ALA A 120 -11.08 3.55 14.68
C ALA A 120 -12.54 3.74 14.28
N SER A 121 -13.12 4.88 14.59
CA SER A 121 -14.50 5.22 14.23
C SER A 121 -14.69 5.29 12.71
N GLU A 122 -13.76 5.94 12.01
CA GLU A 122 -13.79 6.04 10.55
C GLU A 122 -13.64 4.67 9.90
N ILE A 123 -12.75 3.83 10.42
CA ILE A 123 -12.55 2.47 9.93
C ILE A 123 -13.83 1.65 10.12
N ARG A 124 -14.48 1.74 11.28
CA ARG A 124 -15.75 1.04 11.52
C ARG A 124 -16.83 1.45 10.51
N ASP A 125 -16.92 2.73 10.19
CA ASP A 125 -17.89 3.21 9.21
C ASP A 125 -17.63 2.62 7.83
N TYR A 126 -16.38 2.58 7.37
CA TYR A 126 -16.02 1.97 6.10
C TYR A 126 -16.29 0.46 6.09
N LEU A 127 -16.01 -0.23 7.18
CA LEU A 127 -16.28 -1.67 7.27
C LEU A 127 -17.77 -1.98 7.14
N ARG A 128 -18.64 -1.14 7.70
CA ARG A 128 -20.09 -1.29 7.55
C ARG A 128 -20.54 -1.11 6.10
N GLU A 129 -19.92 -0.19 5.38
CA GLU A 129 -20.28 0.11 4.00
C GLU A 129 -19.96 -1.05 3.04
N VAL A 130 -19.01 -1.91 3.39
CA VAL A 130 -18.58 -3.04 2.55
C VAL A 130 -19.12 -4.39 3.02
N GLU A 131 -19.97 -4.42 4.03
CA GLU A 131 -20.63 -5.65 4.48
C GLU A 131 -21.64 -6.19 3.46
#